data_6030cec6907c3930cabac14262da9371
#
_entry.id   6030cec6907c3930cabac14262da9371
#
_cell.length_a   1.000
_cell.length_b   1.000
_cell.length_c   1.000
_cell.angle_alpha   90.00
_cell.angle_beta   90.00
_cell.angle_gamma   90.00
#
_symmetry.space_group_name_H-M   'P 1'
#
loop_
_entity.id
_entity.type
_entity.pdbx_description
1 polymer ?
#
loop_
_entity_poly.entity_id
_entity_poly.type
_entity_poly.pdbx_seq_one_letter_code
_entity_poly.pdbx_strand_id
1 'polypeptide(L)'
;VADSGDATTWTTTYTPTADVSDITNVLTIGTGYTDTAGNTGAGGTSANYIVDGVDPEITSVSMSDSDLLEGETSTLTIVFSEAVDAFASDSDVTCGSGSLATMSSLDDITWTGTFTPTADTEVAVNVCAVGTGYTDAYGNGVGEAQSTANYEVETESPTVTSITFTDTTLIEGETSLVTIVFSEAVAAFTNDDFTIVNGGLSAVADSGDATTWTTTYTPTAGVSDITNVLT
;
A
#
# COMPACT_ATOMS: atom_id res chain seq x y z
N VAL A 1 0.51 -32.51 41.81
CA VAL A 1 -0.59 -33.48 41.59
C VAL A 1 -1.42 -33.55 42.86
N ALA A 2 -2.71 -33.44 42.78
CA ALA A 2 -3.64 -33.55 43.92
C ALA A 2 -4.59 -34.72 43.73
N ASP A 3 -4.87 -35.45 44.82
CA ASP A 3 -5.91 -36.48 44.86
C ASP A 3 -7.29 -35.76 44.84
N SER A 4 -8.22 -36.23 44.03
CA SER A 4 -9.60 -35.75 43.98
C SER A 4 -10.45 -36.26 45.19
N GLY A 5 -9.88 -37.08 46.09
CA GLY A 5 -10.51 -37.57 47.31
C GLY A 5 -11.02 -38.99 47.21
N ASP A 6 -10.75 -39.71 46.12
CA ASP A 6 -11.11 -41.13 45.90
C ASP A 6 -9.89 -42.06 45.79
N ALA A 7 -8.68 -41.51 45.93
CA ALA A 7 -7.38 -42.17 45.80
C ALA A 7 -7.16 -42.93 44.45
N THR A 8 -8.05 -42.72 43.48
CA THR A 8 -7.98 -43.30 42.13
C THR A 8 -7.85 -42.27 41.06
N THR A 9 -8.35 -41.02 41.30
CA THR A 9 -8.33 -39.89 40.39
C THR A 9 -7.36 -38.82 40.89
N TRP A 10 -6.39 -38.48 40.08
CA TRP A 10 -5.37 -37.47 40.40
C TRP A 10 -5.34 -36.40 39.36
N THR A 11 -5.27 -35.13 39.77
CA THR A 11 -5.28 -33.95 38.87
C THR A 11 -4.04 -33.08 39.07
N THR A 12 -3.62 -32.45 37.97
CA THR A 12 -2.59 -31.41 37.97
C THR A 12 -2.83 -30.46 36.81
N THR A 13 -2.33 -29.23 36.97
CA THR A 13 -2.33 -28.24 35.88
C THR A 13 -1.00 -28.37 35.14
N TYR A 14 -1.05 -28.45 33.85
CA TYR A 14 0.07 -28.29 32.95
C TYR A 14 0.09 -26.87 32.42
N THR A 15 1.25 -26.21 32.44
CA THR A 15 1.46 -24.90 31.81
C THR A 15 2.52 -25.09 30.73
N PRO A 16 2.18 -24.80 29.46
CA PRO A 16 3.16 -24.87 28.38
C PRO A 16 4.33 -23.90 28.59
N THR A 17 5.47 -24.23 28.01
CA THR A 17 6.59 -23.29 27.89
C THR A 17 6.24 -22.25 26.86
N ALA A 18 6.52 -20.96 27.13
CA ALA A 18 6.33 -19.88 26.17
C ALA A 18 7.23 -20.07 24.93
N ASP A 19 6.82 -19.49 23.82
CA ASP A 19 7.57 -19.47 22.55
C ASP A 19 7.94 -20.89 22.03
N VAL A 20 7.07 -21.87 22.26
CA VAL A 20 7.23 -23.24 21.78
C VAL A 20 6.06 -23.60 20.88
N SER A 21 6.34 -24.09 19.67
CA SER A 21 5.39 -24.73 18.79
C SER A 21 5.78 -26.21 18.60
N ASP A 22 4.97 -27.14 19.12
CA ASP A 22 5.14 -28.57 18.99
C ASP A 22 3.78 -29.27 18.91
N ILE A 23 3.54 -29.94 17.80
CA ILE A 23 2.28 -30.63 17.52
C ILE A 23 2.26 -32.11 17.99
N THR A 24 3.37 -32.58 18.61
CA THR A 24 3.57 -34.02 18.90
C THR A 24 3.97 -34.28 20.37
N ASN A 25 3.14 -33.82 21.30
CA ASN A 25 3.44 -33.98 22.73
C ASN A 25 2.64 -35.14 23.35
N VAL A 26 3.28 -35.83 24.31
CA VAL A 26 2.61 -36.83 25.14
C VAL A 26 3.07 -36.67 26.61
N LEU A 27 2.13 -36.86 27.53
CA LEU A 27 2.43 -36.99 28.95
C LEU A 27 2.63 -38.47 29.28
N THR A 28 3.72 -38.80 29.96
CA THR A 28 4.02 -40.16 30.37
C THR A 28 4.05 -40.28 31.90
N ILE A 29 3.36 -41.26 32.43
CA ILE A 29 3.43 -41.70 33.83
C ILE A 29 4.34 -42.90 33.91
N GLY A 30 5.36 -42.81 34.73
CA GLY A 30 6.28 -43.91 35.01
C GLY A 30 5.71 -44.93 36.01
N THR A 31 6.52 -45.87 36.45
CA THR A 31 6.12 -46.98 37.34
C THR A 31 6.52 -46.75 38.83
N GLY A 32 6.83 -45.49 39.18
CA GLY A 32 7.33 -45.14 40.54
C GLY A 32 6.26 -45.03 41.63
N TYR A 33 5.08 -45.55 41.45
CA TYR A 33 3.96 -45.54 42.42
C TYR A 33 3.55 -46.97 42.79
N THR A 34 2.88 -47.12 43.94
CA THR A 34 2.38 -48.41 44.43
C THR A 34 0.93 -48.27 44.85
N ASP A 35 0.20 -49.39 44.90
CA ASP A 35 -1.09 -49.50 45.56
C ASP A 35 -0.91 -49.56 47.11
N THR A 36 -2.02 -49.57 47.83
CA THR A 36 -2.01 -49.68 49.30
C THR A 36 -1.49 -51.02 49.84
N ALA A 37 -1.34 -52.05 49.01
CA ALA A 37 -0.77 -53.34 49.32
C ALA A 37 0.73 -53.42 48.98
N GLY A 38 1.31 -52.38 48.37
CA GLY A 38 2.72 -52.27 47.97
C GLY A 38 3.04 -52.80 46.60
N ASN A 39 2.05 -53.14 45.75
CA ASN A 39 2.29 -53.56 44.38
C ASN A 39 2.64 -52.38 43.50
N THR A 40 3.70 -52.53 42.67
CA THR A 40 4.17 -51.48 41.75
C THR A 40 3.17 -51.26 40.61
N GLY A 41 2.86 -49.99 40.31
CA GLY A 41 1.98 -49.60 39.21
C GLY A 41 2.64 -49.76 37.82
N ALA A 42 1.82 -49.81 36.78
CA ALA A 42 2.28 -49.81 35.41
C ALA A 42 2.34 -48.37 34.87
N GLY A 43 3.25 -48.08 33.94
CA GLY A 43 3.33 -46.80 33.25
C GLY A 43 2.18 -46.63 32.23
N GLY A 44 1.97 -45.39 31.81
CA GLY A 44 0.99 -45.03 30.80
C GLY A 44 1.33 -43.74 30.10
N THR A 45 0.77 -43.52 28.90
CA THR A 45 0.94 -42.31 28.13
C THR A 45 -0.43 -41.74 27.73
N SER A 46 -0.50 -40.41 27.65
CA SER A 46 -1.68 -39.70 27.15
C SER A 46 -1.83 -39.84 25.63
N ALA A 47 -2.97 -39.47 25.11
CA ALA A 47 -3.08 -39.08 23.70
C ALA A 47 -2.19 -37.87 23.40
N ASN A 48 -1.91 -37.64 22.13
CA ASN A 48 -1.19 -36.44 21.68
C ASN A 48 -1.93 -35.17 22.08
N TYR A 49 -1.20 -34.15 22.45
CA TYR A 49 -1.69 -32.77 22.62
C TYR A 49 -0.77 -31.81 21.90
N ILE A 50 -1.33 -30.67 21.50
CA ILE A 50 -0.62 -29.61 20.76
C ILE A 50 -0.27 -28.49 21.75
N VAL A 51 0.93 -27.96 21.63
CA VAL A 51 1.37 -26.72 22.23
C VAL A 51 1.77 -25.79 21.10
N ASP A 52 1.11 -24.64 21.01
CA ASP A 52 1.51 -23.56 20.15
C ASP A 52 1.40 -22.25 20.95
N GLY A 53 2.53 -21.64 21.21
CA GLY A 53 2.68 -20.37 21.93
C GLY A 53 3.67 -19.47 21.19
N VAL A 54 3.82 -19.64 19.87
CA VAL A 54 4.59 -18.77 18.99
C VAL A 54 3.63 -17.78 18.37
N ASP A 55 3.93 -16.50 18.50
CA ASP A 55 3.13 -15.44 17.88
C ASP A 55 3.56 -15.28 16.41
N PRO A 56 2.63 -15.17 15.44
CA PRO A 56 2.97 -14.84 14.07
C PRO A 56 3.54 -13.42 13.97
N GLU A 57 4.58 -13.25 13.16
CA GLU A 57 5.21 -11.96 12.90
C GLU A 57 5.03 -11.55 11.44
N ILE A 58 4.89 -10.23 11.18
CA ILE A 58 4.97 -9.68 9.83
C ILE A 58 6.45 -9.62 9.44
N THR A 59 6.88 -10.45 8.50
CA THR A 59 8.29 -10.49 8.05
C THR A 59 8.60 -9.47 6.98
N SER A 60 7.61 -9.10 6.14
CA SER A 60 7.73 -8.02 5.17
C SER A 60 6.39 -7.48 4.70
N VAL A 61 6.38 -6.18 4.36
CA VAL A 61 5.30 -5.49 3.66
C VAL A 61 5.92 -4.71 2.51
N SER A 62 5.50 -4.96 1.27
CA SER A 62 6.12 -4.35 0.10
C SER A 62 5.13 -4.08 -1.02
N MET A 63 5.40 -3.02 -1.79
CA MET A 63 4.73 -2.68 -3.04
C MET A 63 5.63 -3.11 -4.22
N SER A 64 5.04 -3.58 -5.32
CA SER A 64 5.77 -3.90 -6.54
C SER A 64 6.21 -2.67 -7.32
N ASP A 65 5.50 -1.57 -7.14
CA ASP A 65 5.78 -0.25 -7.71
C ASP A 65 5.54 0.79 -6.63
N SER A 66 6.46 1.76 -6.50
CA SER A 66 6.44 2.82 -5.51
C SER A 66 6.20 4.22 -6.11
N ASP A 67 6.18 4.33 -7.44
CA ASP A 67 5.98 5.59 -8.18
C ASP A 67 4.75 5.40 -9.09
N LEU A 68 3.56 5.72 -8.57
CA LEU A 68 2.29 5.38 -9.20
C LEU A 68 1.71 6.55 -9.97
N LEU A 69 1.64 6.39 -11.29
CA LEU A 69 1.08 7.34 -12.24
C LEU A 69 -0.38 7.02 -12.57
N GLU A 70 -1.02 7.89 -13.34
CA GLU A 70 -2.41 7.69 -13.79
C GLU A 70 -2.56 6.39 -14.59
N GLY A 71 -3.53 5.56 -14.20
CA GLY A 71 -3.83 4.27 -14.83
C GLY A 71 -2.92 3.11 -14.42
N GLU A 72 -1.91 3.34 -13.61
CA GLU A 72 -1.06 2.29 -13.05
C GLU A 72 -1.67 1.63 -11.82
N THR A 73 -1.12 0.48 -11.46
CA THR A 73 -1.47 -0.26 -10.25
C THR A 73 -0.23 -0.92 -9.66
N SER A 74 -0.23 -1.15 -8.36
CA SER A 74 0.84 -1.88 -7.67
C SER A 74 0.30 -3.11 -6.97
N THR A 75 1.13 -4.15 -6.84
CA THR A 75 0.81 -5.31 -6.01
C THR A 75 1.38 -5.09 -4.60
N LEU A 76 0.49 -5.01 -3.61
CA LEU A 76 0.88 -5.10 -2.20
C LEU A 76 1.10 -6.55 -1.85
N THR A 77 2.26 -6.86 -1.26
CA THR A 77 2.61 -8.18 -0.74
C THR A 77 2.92 -8.09 0.74
N ILE A 78 2.26 -8.94 1.54
CA ILE A 78 2.51 -9.11 2.98
C ILE A 78 2.97 -10.55 3.18
N VAL A 79 4.05 -10.73 3.93
CA VAL A 79 4.58 -12.06 4.29
C VAL A 79 4.64 -12.19 5.81
N PHE A 80 4.06 -13.25 6.32
CA PHE A 80 4.09 -13.62 7.74
C PHE A 80 5.15 -14.69 8.02
N SER A 81 5.53 -14.86 9.28
CA SER A 81 6.44 -15.94 9.72
C SER A 81 5.80 -17.31 9.65
N GLU A 82 4.49 -17.36 9.77
CA GLU A 82 3.63 -18.55 9.74
C GLU A 82 2.23 -18.23 9.23
N ALA A 83 1.37 -19.24 9.10
CA ALA A 83 0.01 -19.06 8.61
C ALA A 83 -0.85 -18.29 9.61
N VAL A 84 -1.55 -17.26 9.13
CA VAL A 84 -2.49 -16.46 9.92
C VAL A 84 -3.93 -16.78 9.56
N ASP A 85 -4.80 -16.73 10.57
CA ASP A 85 -6.25 -16.93 10.45
C ASP A 85 -6.97 -15.58 10.67
N ALA A 86 -8.16 -15.45 10.10
CA ALA A 86 -9.01 -14.27 10.20
C ALA A 86 -8.39 -12.95 9.70
N PHE A 87 -7.27 -12.97 8.96
CA PHE A 87 -6.73 -11.78 8.31
C PHE A 87 -7.72 -11.27 7.24
N ALA A 88 -8.09 -10.00 7.35
CA ALA A 88 -9.02 -9.36 6.44
C ALA A 88 -8.47 -8.01 5.97
N SER A 89 -8.05 -7.92 4.71
CA SER A 89 -7.38 -6.75 4.16
C SER A 89 -8.18 -5.43 4.27
N ASP A 90 -9.50 -5.50 4.31
CA ASP A 90 -10.39 -4.34 4.43
C ASP A 90 -10.47 -3.77 5.85
N SER A 91 -10.05 -4.52 6.88
CA SER A 91 -9.98 -4.08 8.28
C SER A 91 -8.56 -3.99 8.82
N ASP A 92 -7.65 -4.83 8.34
CA ASP A 92 -6.30 -4.99 8.89
C ASP A 92 -5.24 -4.22 8.11
N VAL A 93 -5.57 -3.73 6.89
CA VAL A 93 -4.66 -2.95 6.06
C VAL A 93 -5.27 -1.59 5.74
N THR A 94 -4.46 -0.54 5.89
CA THR A 94 -4.85 0.83 5.50
C THR A 94 -3.77 1.42 4.61
N CYS A 95 -4.16 1.83 3.39
CA CYS A 95 -3.27 2.49 2.43
C CYS A 95 -3.73 3.93 2.19
N GLY A 96 -2.78 4.87 2.07
CA GLY A 96 -3.06 6.25 1.67
C GLY A 96 -3.27 6.39 0.16
N SER A 97 -4.00 7.43 -0.26
CA SER A 97 -4.12 7.92 -1.65
C SER A 97 -4.53 6.86 -2.68
N GLY A 98 -5.33 5.86 -2.28
CA GLY A 98 -5.80 4.81 -3.20
C GLY A 98 -6.70 3.80 -2.53
N SER A 99 -7.01 2.74 -3.26
CA SER A 99 -7.83 1.61 -2.80
C SER A 99 -7.09 0.29 -2.98
N LEU A 100 -7.16 -0.57 -1.95
CA LEU A 100 -6.64 -1.93 -1.99
C LEU A 100 -7.78 -2.90 -2.28
N ALA A 101 -7.63 -3.71 -3.32
CA ALA A 101 -8.53 -4.85 -3.55
C ALA A 101 -8.36 -5.89 -2.45
N THR A 102 -9.42 -6.68 -2.17
CA THR A 102 -9.36 -7.77 -1.21
C THR A 102 -8.16 -8.67 -1.50
N MET A 103 -7.30 -8.82 -0.51
CA MET A 103 -6.10 -9.66 -0.61
C MET A 103 -6.46 -11.13 -0.57
N SER A 104 -5.61 -11.94 -1.17
CA SER A 104 -5.75 -13.41 -1.19
C SER A 104 -4.41 -14.09 -0.91
N SER A 105 -4.49 -15.30 -0.37
CA SER A 105 -3.37 -16.18 -0.12
C SER A 105 -3.70 -17.61 -0.57
N LEU A 106 -2.68 -18.43 -0.80
CA LEU A 106 -2.80 -19.86 -1.06
C LEU A 106 -2.24 -20.71 0.10
N ASP A 107 -1.48 -20.08 1.00
CA ASP A 107 -0.75 -20.72 2.09
C ASP A 107 -0.99 -20.04 3.45
N ASP A 108 -1.82 -18.99 3.47
CA ASP A 108 -2.12 -18.13 4.62
C ASP A 108 -0.87 -17.45 5.23
N ILE A 109 0.29 -17.55 4.55
CA ILE A 109 1.57 -16.93 4.92
C ILE A 109 1.85 -15.72 4.01
N THR A 110 1.69 -15.89 2.69
CA THR A 110 1.93 -14.83 1.71
C THR A 110 0.62 -14.32 1.16
N TRP A 111 0.33 -13.06 1.44
CA TRP A 111 -0.90 -12.38 1.00
C TRP A 111 -0.59 -11.32 -0.05
N THR A 112 -1.39 -11.31 -1.12
CA THR A 112 -1.24 -10.33 -2.20
C THR A 112 -2.57 -9.68 -2.55
N GLY A 113 -2.50 -8.38 -2.91
CA GLY A 113 -3.65 -7.61 -3.36
C GLY A 113 -3.22 -6.49 -4.31
N THR A 114 -4.12 -6.09 -5.21
CA THR A 114 -3.88 -4.99 -6.14
C THR A 114 -4.25 -3.67 -5.46
N PHE A 115 -3.31 -2.75 -5.41
CA PHE A 115 -3.52 -1.36 -5.03
C PHE A 115 -3.74 -0.52 -6.29
N THR A 116 -4.76 0.33 -6.27
CA THR A 116 -5.09 1.28 -7.35
C THR A 116 -5.07 2.69 -6.76
N PRO A 117 -4.23 3.59 -7.27
CA PRO A 117 -4.17 4.98 -6.79
C PRO A 117 -5.48 5.72 -7.06
N THR A 118 -5.75 6.74 -6.26
CA THR A 118 -6.87 7.66 -6.48
C THR A 118 -6.53 8.58 -7.64
N ALA A 119 -7.45 8.78 -8.59
CA ALA A 119 -7.28 9.73 -9.69
C ALA A 119 -7.20 11.18 -9.18
N ASP A 120 -6.60 12.07 -9.98
CA ASP A 120 -6.44 13.50 -9.68
C ASP A 120 -5.81 13.73 -8.29
N THR A 121 -4.72 13.03 -8.00
CA THR A 121 -4.06 13.06 -6.70
C THR A 121 -2.55 13.17 -6.87
N GLU A 122 -1.93 14.15 -6.19
CA GLU A 122 -0.47 14.29 -6.07
C GLU A 122 -0.10 14.22 -4.57
N VAL A 123 0.49 13.09 -4.14
CA VAL A 123 0.95 12.89 -2.76
C VAL A 123 2.26 12.11 -2.74
N ALA A 124 3.34 12.80 -2.37
CA ALA A 124 4.70 12.26 -2.37
C ALA A 124 5.00 11.28 -1.22
N VAL A 125 4.15 11.21 -0.19
CA VAL A 125 4.41 10.39 1.00
C VAL A 125 3.19 9.60 1.39
N ASN A 126 3.22 8.31 1.10
CA ASN A 126 2.19 7.34 1.46
C ASN A 126 2.80 6.05 2.00
N VAL A 127 2.06 5.35 2.84
CA VAL A 127 2.36 3.98 3.27
C VAL A 127 1.09 3.14 3.31
N CYS A 128 1.22 1.84 3.09
CA CYS A 128 0.23 0.86 3.50
C CYS A 128 0.63 0.32 4.88
N ALA A 129 -0.19 0.55 5.88
CA ALA A 129 0.01 0.07 7.24
C ALA A 129 -0.80 -1.21 7.47
N VAL A 130 -0.16 -2.22 8.06
CA VAL A 130 -0.76 -3.50 8.44
C VAL A 130 -0.88 -3.54 9.95
N GLY A 131 -2.11 -3.73 10.46
CA GLY A 131 -2.42 -3.80 11.88
C GLY A 131 -2.10 -5.18 12.49
N THR A 132 -2.63 -5.43 13.69
CA THR A 132 -2.40 -6.65 14.50
C THR A 132 -3.70 -7.33 14.91
N GLY A 133 -4.81 -7.13 14.17
CA GLY A 133 -6.15 -7.57 14.54
C GLY A 133 -6.47 -9.06 14.28
N TYR A 134 -5.50 -9.86 13.88
CA TYR A 134 -5.65 -11.26 13.49
C TYR A 134 -4.71 -12.17 14.29
N THR A 135 -4.92 -13.48 14.21
CA THR A 135 -4.18 -14.50 14.98
C THR A 135 -3.74 -15.62 14.04
N ASP A 136 -2.94 -16.55 14.57
CA ASP A 136 -2.78 -17.87 13.96
C ASP A 136 -4.01 -18.78 14.25
N ALA A 137 -3.94 -20.03 13.81
CA ALA A 137 -5.00 -21.03 14.00
C ALA A 137 -5.19 -21.44 15.48
N TYR A 138 -4.25 -21.12 16.36
CA TYR A 138 -4.26 -21.48 17.79
C TYR A 138 -4.61 -20.28 18.68
N GLY A 139 -4.72 -19.07 18.10
CA GLY A 139 -5.16 -17.87 18.79
C GLY A 139 -4.01 -16.99 19.29
N ASN A 140 -2.74 -17.25 18.87
CA ASN A 140 -1.63 -16.37 19.14
C ASN A 140 -1.74 -15.13 18.26
N GLY A 141 -1.62 -13.95 18.84
CA GLY A 141 -1.81 -12.67 18.15
C GLY A 141 -0.53 -12.13 17.54
N VAL A 142 -0.64 -11.34 16.46
CA VAL A 142 0.51 -10.64 15.86
C VAL A 142 1.06 -9.60 16.82
N GLY A 143 2.36 -9.63 17.07
CA GLY A 143 3.01 -8.79 18.09
C GLY A 143 3.11 -7.31 17.71
N GLU A 144 3.49 -6.99 16.48
CA GLU A 144 3.76 -5.62 16.03
C GLU A 144 3.20 -5.32 14.64
N ALA A 145 2.64 -4.10 14.48
CA ALA A 145 2.22 -3.57 13.20
C ALA A 145 3.44 -3.20 12.34
N GLN A 146 3.32 -3.34 11.03
CA GLN A 146 4.33 -2.91 10.07
C GLN A 146 3.72 -2.12 8.92
N SER A 147 4.56 -1.47 8.11
CA SER A 147 4.14 -0.74 6.93
C SER A 147 5.12 -0.92 5.78
N THR A 148 4.66 -0.61 4.57
CA THR A 148 5.54 -0.48 3.40
C THR A 148 6.60 0.60 3.60
N ALA A 149 7.65 0.58 2.77
CA ALA A 149 8.40 1.79 2.45
C ALA A 149 7.44 2.86 1.87
N ASN A 150 7.93 4.10 1.77
CA ASN A 150 7.18 5.16 1.09
C ASN A 150 6.86 4.78 -0.35
N TYR A 151 5.66 5.17 -0.81
CA TYR A 151 5.29 5.23 -2.22
C TYR A 151 4.69 6.61 -2.54
N GLU A 152 4.82 7.01 -3.79
CA GLU A 152 4.31 8.26 -4.34
C GLU A 152 3.10 7.96 -5.24
N VAL A 153 2.12 8.85 -5.19
CA VAL A 153 0.97 8.85 -6.11
C VAL A 153 0.99 10.18 -6.83
N GLU A 154 1.13 10.13 -8.17
CA GLU A 154 1.12 11.27 -9.09
C GLU A 154 0.16 10.94 -10.23
N THR A 155 -1.09 11.30 -10.05
CA THR A 155 -2.19 11.06 -11.02
C THR A 155 -2.95 12.34 -11.37
N GLU A 156 -2.45 13.50 -10.92
CA GLU A 156 -3.02 14.79 -11.27
C GLU A 156 -2.60 15.18 -12.69
N SER A 157 -3.57 15.56 -13.52
CA SER A 157 -3.28 15.99 -14.89
C SER A 157 -2.95 17.48 -14.94
N PRO A 158 -1.92 17.90 -15.71
CA PRO A 158 -1.57 19.30 -15.85
C PRO A 158 -2.71 20.13 -16.47
N THR A 159 -2.93 21.30 -15.93
CA THR A 159 -3.93 22.25 -16.43
C THR A 159 -3.27 23.56 -16.82
N VAL A 160 -3.88 24.27 -17.81
CA VAL A 160 -3.43 25.62 -18.17
C VAL A 160 -3.96 26.60 -17.12
N THR A 161 -3.04 27.20 -16.35
CA THR A 161 -3.37 28.18 -15.32
C THR A 161 -3.61 29.58 -15.93
N SER A 162 -2.84 29.95 -16.96
CA SER A 162 -3.03 31.22 -17.65
C SER A 162 -2.40 31.24 -19.04
N ILE A 163 -3.00 32.04 -19.94
CA ILE A 163 -2.41 32.46 -21.21
C ILE A 163 -2.49 34.00 -21.25
N THR A 164 -1.35 34.67 -21.38
CA THR A 164 -1.27 36.13 -21.33
C THR A 164 -0.48 36.68 -22.51
N PHE A 165 -0.95 37.79 -23.04
CA PHE A 165 -0.26 38.59 -24.06
C PHE A 165 0.32 39.84 -23.43
N THR A 166 1.53 40.26 -23.84
CA THR A 166 2.09 41.54 -23.40
C THR A 166 1.42 42.72 -24.08
N ASP A 167 0.94 42.53 -25.31
CA ASP A 167 0.12 43.50 -26.04
C ASP A 167 -1.12 42.79 -26.62
N THR A 168 -2.27 43.33 -26.33
CA THR A 168 -3.58 42.82 -26.79
C THR A 168 -4.20 43.67 -27.91
N THR A 169 -3.51 44.73 -28.38
CA THR A 169 -3.98 45.61 -29.46
C THR A 169 -2.90 45.71 -30.53
N LEU A 170 -2.86 44.72 -31.42
CA LEU A 170 -1.78 44.59 -32.40
C LEU A 170 -2.17 45.21 -33.74
N ILE A 171 -1.28 46.04 -34.27
CA ILE A 171 -1.38 46.52 -35.65
C ILE A 171 -0.41 45.76 -36.58
N GLU A 172 -0.51 45.99 -37.88
CA GLU A 172 0.36 45.33 -38.87
C GLU A 172 1.83 45.58 -38.60
N GLY A 173 2.62 44.49 -38.53
CA GLY A 173 4.06 44.53 -38.25
C GLY A 173 4.45 44.49 -36.78
N GLU A 174 3.49 44.58 -35.86
CA GLU A 174 3.75 44.36 -34.42
C GLU A 174 3.69 42.90 -34.05
N THR A 175 4.24 42.56 -32.88
CA THR A 175 4.20 41.24 -32.30
C THR A 175 3.93 41.34 -30.81
N SER A 176 3.37 40.26 -30.24
CA SER A 176 3.17 40.16 -28.80
C SER A 176 3.87 38.91 -28.23
N LEU A 177 4.54 39.07 -27.09
CA LEU A 177 4.96 37.89 -26.34
C LEU A 177 3.75 37.26 -25.68
N VAL A 178 3.59 35.97 -25.86
CA VAL A 178 2.59 35.13 -25.20
C VAL A 178 3.28 34.29 -24.14
N THR A 179 2.75 34.33 -22.92
CA THR A 179 3.19 33.49 -21.82
C THR A 179 2.08 32.53 -21.43
N ILE A 180 2.41 31.26 -21.38
CA ILE A 180 1.52 30.16 -20.99
C ILE A 180 2.05 29.61 -19.67
N VAL A 181 1.19 29.46 -18.67
CA VAL A 181 1.55 28.87 -17.36
C VAL A 181 0.66 27.67 -17.10
N PHE A 182 1.28 26.55 -16.75
CA PHE A 182 0.62 25.33 -16.36
C PHE A 182 0.61 25.18 -14.82
N SER A 183 -0.27 24.30 -14.31
CA SER A 183 -0.33 23.97 -12.90
C SER A 183 0.92 23.22 -12.42
N GLU A 184 1.55 22.45 -13.32
CA GLU A 184 2.72 21.62 -13.07
C GLU A 184 3.60 21.55 -14.31
N ALA A 185 4.74 20.86 -14.22
CA ALA A 185 5.69 20.72 -15.32
C ALA A 185 5.13 19.85 -16.44
N VAL A 186 5.13 20.36 -17.66
CA VAL A 186 4.66 19.65 -18.86
C VAL A 186 5.82 19.27 -19.77
N ALA A 187 5.71 18.13 -20.41
CA ALA A 187 6.65 17.64 -21.42
C ALA A 187 5.99 17.65 -22.82
N ALA A 188 6.83 17.73 -23.86
CA ALA A 188 6.40 17.66 -25.26
C ALA A 188 5.40 18.73 -25.71
N PHE A 189 5.25 19.83 -24.98
CA PHE A 189 4.41 20.96 -25.37
C PHE A 189 4.99 21.66 -26.62
N THR A 190 4.15 21.80 -27.67
CA THR A 190 4.57 22.30 -28.99
C THR A 190 3.57 23.26 -29.59
N ASN A 191 3.89 23.84 -30.76
CA ASN A 191 2.95 24.72 -31.47
C ASN A 191 1.69 23.97 -31.98
N ASP A 192 1.74 22.64 -32.09
CA ASP A 192 0.60 21.83 -32.56
C ASP A 192 -0.53 21.76 -31.51
N ASP A 193 -0.23 22.11 -30.25
CA ASP A 193 -1.19 22.14 -29.14
C ASP A 193 -2.06 23.41 -29.11
N PHE A 194 -1.80 24.37 -30.04
CA PHE A 194 -2.57 25.61 -30.13
C PHE A 194 -3.56 25.62 -31.29
N THR A 195 -4.71 26.21 -31.04
CA THR A 195 -5.61 26.70 -32.10
C THR A 195 -5.44 28.21 -32.24
N ILE A 196 -4.97 28.63 -33.42
CA ILE A 196 -4.59 30.02 -33.67
C ILE A 196 -5.46 30.58 -34.76
N VAL A 197 -5.99 31.79 -34.55
CA VAL A 197 -6.73 32.57 -35.56
C VAL A 197 -6.01 33.90 -35.85
N ASN A 198 -6.07 34.32 -37.12
CA ASN A 198 -5.58 35.62 -37.59
C ASN A 198 -4.10 35.92 -37.30
N GLY A 199 -3.27 34.92 -37.16
CA GLY A 199 -1.85 35.07 -36.90
C GLY A 199 -1.08 33.75 -36.87
N GLY A 200 0.17 33.80 -36.42
CA GLY A 200 1.04 32.64 -36.21
C GLY A 200 1.90 32.81 -34.99
N LEU A 201 2.38 31.67 -34.44
CA LEU A 201 3.32 31.65 -33.32
C LEU A 201 4.71 31.26 -33.78
N SER A 202 5.74 31.85 -33.14
CA SER A 202 7.08 31.29 -33.18
C SER A 202 7.11 29.93 -32.44
N ALA A 203 8.20 29.16 -32.54
CA ALA A 203 8.35 27.97 -31.73
C ALA A 203 8.19 28.31 -30.25
N VAL A 204 7.42 27.50 -29.52
CA VAL A 204 7.33 27.62 -28.06
C VAL A 204 8.65 27.30 -27.40
N ALA A 205 8.95 27.98 -26.32
CA ALA A 205 10.18 27.81 -25.56
C ALA A 205 9.86 27.72 -24.06
N ASP A 206 10.43 26.71 -23.40
CA ASP A 206 10.40 26.59 -21.94
C ASP A 206 11.23 27.72 -21.30
N SER A 207 10.70 28.32 -20.26
CA SER A 207 11.40 29.33 -19.45
C SER A 207 12.47 28.73 -18.50
N GLY A 208 12.56 27.40 -18.44
CA GLY A 208 13.55 26.64 -17.67
C GLY A 208 12.98 25.93 -16.44
N ASP A 209 11.64 25.93 -16.27
CA ASP A 209 10.94 25.30 -15.16
C ASP A 209 9.87 24.27 -15.62
N ALA A 210 9.74 24.08 -16.94
CA ALA A 210 8.74 23.28 -17.61
C ALA A 210 7.27 23.63 -17.26
N THR A 211 7.02 24.61 -16.41
CA THR A 211 5.70 25.12 -16.04
C THR A 211 5.34 26.39 -16.78
N THR A 212 6.34 27.18 -17.18
CA THR A 212 6.17 28.48 -17.87
C THR A 212 6.76 28.42 -19.25
N TRP A 213 5.94 28.60 -20.26
CA TRP A 213 6.31 28.55 -21.66
C TRP A 213 6.03 29.89 -22.34
N THR A 214 6.85 30.24 -23.32
CA THR A 214 6.72 31.51 -24.06
C THR A 214 6.75 31.28 -25.56
N THR A 215 6.03 32.13 -26.30
CA THR A 215 6.10 32.21 -27.77
C THR A 215 5.80 33.64 -28.22
N THR A 216 6.12 33.97 -29.47
CA THR A 216 5.78 35.27 -30.06
C THR A 216 4.64 35.11 -31.04
N TYR A 217 3.55 35.79 -30.83
CA TYR A 217 2.44 35.89 -31.75
C TYR A 217 2.69 37.02 -32.76
N THR A 218 2.42 36.74 -34.07
CA THR A 218 2.48 37.70 -35.18
C THR A 218 1.16 37.69 -35.88
N PRO A 219 0.45 38.85 -35.99
CA PRO A 219 -0.80 38.95 -36.70
C PRO A 219 -0.67 38.70 -38.21
N THR A 220 -1.72 38.17 -38.82
CA THR A 220 -1.82 38.10 -40.31
C THR A 220 -2.06 39.49 -40.85
N ALA A 221 -1.29 39.90 -41.87
CA ALA A 221 -1.44 41.20 -42.51
C ALA A 221 -2.84 41.37 -43.17
N GLY A 222 -3.41 42.58 -43.07
CA GLY A 222 -4.68 42.93 -43.70
C GLY A 222 -5.94 42.38 -43.01
N VAL A 223 -5.80 41.82 -41.80
CA VAL A 223 -6.92 41.34 -40.96
C VAL A 223 -7.31 42.43 -39.95
N SER A 224 -8.62 42.66 -39.80
CA SER A 224 -9.19 43.48 -38.72
C SER A 224 -10.24 42.67 -37.98
N ASP A 225 -9.89 42.18 -36.79
CA ASP A 225 -10.77 41.41 -35.93
C ASP A 225 -10.54 41.82 -34.49
N ILE A 226 -11.61 42.15 -33.78
CA ILE A 226 -11.56 42.62 -32.38
C ILE A 226 -11.91 41.52 -31.36
N THR A 227 -12.14 40.27 -31.85
CA THR A 227 -12.66 39.16 -31.04
C THR A 227 -11.80 37.90 -31.13
N ASN A 228 -10.46 38.05 -31.23
CA ASN A 228 -9.55 36.91 -31.30
C ASN A 228 -9.33 36.28 -29.93
N VAL A 229 -9.27 34.95 -29.88
CA VAL A 229 -8.83 34.17 -28.72
C VAL A 229 -7.79 33.14 -29.16
N LEU A 230 -6.86 32.86 -28.29
CA LEU A 230 -5.89 31.75 -28.40
C LEU A 230 -6.38 30.63 -27.48
N THR A 231 -6.55 29.43 -28.01
CA THR A 231 -6.94 28.22 -27.25
C THR A 231 -6.01 27.06 -27.54
#